data_ab0df4aa501db27304f1c1da012da4f3
#
_entry.id   ab0df4aa501db27304f1c1da012da4f3
#
_cell.length_a   1.000
_cell.length_b   1.000
_cell.length_c   1.000
_cell.angle_alpha   90.00
_cell.angle_beta   90.00
_cell.angle_gamma   90.00
#
_symmetry.space_group_name_H-M   'P 1'
#
loop_
_entity.id
_entity.type
_entity.pdbx_description
1 polymer ?
#
loop_
_entity_poly.entity_id
_entity_poly.type
_entity_poly.pdbx_seq_one_letter_code
_entity_poly.pdbx_strand_id
1 'polypeptide(L)'
;MSAPARRATPAATGTVVVMTTDTVTLTGLRAVYGTGTRRVTALDGVSTSFASGTFTAVMGPSGSGKSTLLHCAAGLDSPTEGTVTIDGTRLNDLGDNELTRLRRDRIGFVFQAFNLVTTLTAAQNVELPLRLAGRRPPAEDVTAALDAVGLADRAGHRPSELSGGEQQRVAVARALITRPAVVFADEPTGALDSAASRQVLRLLRGLVDDHGQTVVMVTHDPTAAAYADRVLLLADGRVVDELTGGITAAAVAARIAVREADPAGASRHAATLAGPSC
;
A
#
# COMPACT_ATOMS: atom_id res chain seq x y z
N MET A 1 -40.33 48.03 35.85
CA MET A 1 -40.62 46.66 35.29
C MET A 1 -39.42 46.26 34.46
N SER A 2 -38.53 45.49 35.07
CA SER A 2 -37.30 45.01 34.42
C SER A 2 -37.57 43.65 33.76
N ALA A 3 -37.20 43.50 32.50
CA ALA A 3 -37.26 42.27 31.75
C ALA A 3 -36.04 41.35 32.09
N PRO A 4 -36.23 40.02 32.18
CA PRO A 4 -35.16 39.11 32.52
C PRO A 4 -34.27 38.81 31.29
N ALA A 5 -32.95 38.81 31.51
CA ALA A 5 -31.93 38.45 30.54
C ALA A 5 -32.03 36.97 30.17
N ARG A 6 -32.08 36.65 28.85
CA ARG A 6 -31.99 35.30 28.32
C ARG A 6 -30.55 34.80 28.45
N ARG A 7 -30.36 33.72 29.20
CA ARG A 7 -29.11 32.93 29.22
C ARG A 7 -28.93 32.25 27.87
N ALA A 8 -27.80 32.48 27.22
CA ALA A 8 -27.36 31.72 26.06
C ALA A 8 -26.83 30.35 26.50
N THR A 9 -27.39 29.29 25.93
CA THR A 9 -26.91 27.90 26.08
C THR A 9 -25.65 27.73 25.22
N PRO A 10 -24.56 27.13 25.72
CA PRO A 10 -23.38 26.86 24.90
C PRO A 10 -23.71 25.76 23.87
N ALA A 11 -23.36 26.03 22.60
CA ALA A 11 -23.44 25.06 21.52
C ALA A 11 -22.48 23.89 21.81
N ALA A 12 -23.01 22.68 21.85
CA ALA A 12 -22.23 21.47 21.93
C ALA A 12 -21.43 21.31 20.61
N THR A 13 -20.11 21.46 20.68
CA THR A 13 -19.20 21.15 19.60
C THR A 13 -19.14 19.62 19.46
N GLY A 14 -19.99 19.07 18.60
CA GLY A 14 -19.97 17.65 18.26
C GLY A 14 -18.67 17.34 17.53
N THR A 15 -17.78 16.61 18.17
CA THR A 15 -16.63 15.98 17.50
C THR A 15 -17.21 14.94 16.54
N VAL A 16 -17.12 15.22 15.22
CA VAL A 16 -17.44 14.23 14.19
C VAL A 16 -16.33 13.17 14.24
N VAL A 17 -16.61 12.05 14.86
CA VAL A 17 -15.78 10.84 14.75
C VAL A 17 -15.99 10.31 13.35
N VAL A 18 -15.08 10.62 12.44
CA VAL A 18 -15.03 9.97 11.13
C VAL A 18 -14.63 8.52 11.38
N MET A 19 -15.60 7.61 11.30
CA MET A 19 -15.34 6.17 11.31
C MET A 19 -14.63 5.86 9.98
N THR A 20 -13.30 5.84 9.97
CA THR A 20 -12.53 5.35 8.84
C THR A 20 -12.72 3.84 8.77
N THR A 21 -13.31 3.37 7.68
CA THR A 21 -13.41 1.92 7.41
C THR A 21 -12.07 1.44 6.88
N ASP A 22 -11.60 0.29 7.39
CA ASP A 22 -10.37 -0.32 6.90
C ASP A 22 -10.60 -0.94 5.52
N THR A 23 -9.80 -0.55 4.53
CA THR A 23 -9.83 -1.14 3.19
C THR A 23 -9.22 -2.54 3.19
N VAL A 24 -8.14 -2.73 3.98
CA VAL A 24 -7.47 -4.02 4.10
C VAL A 24 -7.27 -4.34 5.58
N THR A 25 -7.62 -5.55 6.00
CA THR A 25 -7.40 -6.03 7.36
C THR A 25 -6.66 -7.36 7.32
N LEU A 26 -5.57 -7.45 8.09
CA LEU A 26 -4.76 -8.63 8.29
C LEU A 26 -4.93 -9.10 9.74
N THR A 27 -5.25 -10.39 9.95
CA THR A 27 -5.44 -10.92 11.30
C THR A 27 -4.63 -12.18 11.49
N GLY A 28 -3.64 -12.14 12.38
CA GLY A 28 -2.83 -13.29 12.78
C GLY A 28 -2.06 -13.92 11.62
N LEU A 29 -1.62 -13.14 10.63
CA LEU A 29 -0.95 -13.67 9.43
C LEU A 29 0.35 -14.35 9.79
N ARG A 30 0.46 -15.61 9.41
CA ARG A 30 1.67 -16.40 9.45
C ARG A 30 2.00 -16.92 8.07
N ALA A 31 3.23 -16.77 7.63
CA ALA A 31 3.71 -17.30 6.36
C ALA A 31 5.01 -18.06 6.57
N VAL A 32 4.99 -19.34 6.20
CA VAL A 32 6.13 -20.24 6.39
C VAL A 32 6.46 -20.90 5.06
N TYR A 33 7.70 -20.80 4.64
CA TYR A 33 8.22 -21.38 3.41
C TYR A 33 9.20 -22.52 3.69
N GLY A 34 9.30 -23.46 2.77
CA GLY A 34 10.19 -24.61 2.88
C GLY A 34 9.66 -25.70 3.82
N THR A 35 10.41 -26.80 3.91
CA THR A 35 10.08 -27.98 4.72
C THR A 35 11.28 -28.45 5.52
N GLY A 36 11.05 -29.13 6.64
CA GLY A 36 12.10 -29.70 7.48
C GLY A 36 13.06 -28.65 8.02
N THR A 37 14.37 -28.88 7.88
CA THR A 37 15.46 -27.99 8.37
C THR A 37 15.61 -26.69 7.55
N ARG A 38 14.95 -26.57 6.40
CA ARG A 38 14.96 -25.35 5.55
C ARG A 38 13.70 -24.49 5.74
N ARG A 39 12.96 -24.72 6.82
CA ARG A 39 11.75 -23.95 7.14
C ARG A 39 12.13 -22.51 7.53
N VAL A 40 11.54 -21.53 6.84
CA VAL A 40 11.71 -20.10 7.12
C VAL A 40 10.33 -19.51 7.43
N THR A 41 10.19 -18.90 8.61
CA THR A 41 9.01 -18.14 8.98
C THR A 41 9.21 -16.70 8.51
N ALA A 42 8.51 -16.31 7.45
CA ALA A 42 8.60 -14.96 6.89
C ALA A 42 7.62 -13.98 7.56
N LEU A 43 6.47 -14.47 8.04
CA LEU A 43 5.51 -13.72 8.86
C LEU A 43 5.15 -14.57 10.08
N ASP A 44 5.03 -13.94 11.25
CA ASP A 44 4.76 -14.61 12.51
C ASP A 44 3.70 -13.87 13.33
N GLY A 45 2.44 -14.11 13.00
CA GLY A 45 1.27 -13.61 13.72
C GLY A 45 0.98 -12.12 13.49
N VAL A 46 1.24 -11.60 12.27
CA VAL A 46 1.01 -10.19 11.95
C VAL A 46 -0.48 -9.85 11.92
N SER A 47 -0.87 -8.90 12.74
CA SER A 47 -2.20 -8.28 12.73
C SER A 47 -2.05 -6.78 12.53
N THR A 48 -2.67 -6.23 11.49
CA THR A 48 -2.71 -4.79 11.18
C THR A 48 -3.84 -4.50 10.21
N SER A 49 -4.21 -3.23 10.08
CA SER A 49 -5.17 -2.79 9.07
C SER A 49 -4.64 -1.58 8.30
N PHE A 50 -5.20 -1.35 7.12
CA PHE A 50 -4.90 -0.19 6.28
C PHE A 50 -6.20 0.58 6.05
N ALA A 51 -6.29 1.77 6.64
CA ALA A 51 -7.47 2.60 6.59
C ALA A 51 -7.74 3.13 5.18
N SER A 52 -9.02 3.27 4.83
CA SER A 52 -9.44 3.81 3.54
C SER A 52 -8.91 5.23 3.33
N GLY A 53 -8.43 5.53 2.13
CA GLY A 53 -7.95 6.85 1.76
C GLY A 53 -6.67 7.28 2.48
N THR A 54 -5.84 6.34 2.94
CA THR A 54 -4.56 6.64 3.59
C THR A 54 -3.38 6.04 2.85
N PHE A 55 -2.21 6.64 3.08
CA PHE A 55 -0.93 6.14 2.61
C PHE A 55 -0.18 5.48 3.78
N THR A 56 0.01 4.17 3.74
CA THR A 56 0.85 3.45 4.71
C THR A 56 2.14 2.96 4.06
N ALA A 57 3.28 3.22 4.71
CA ALA A 57 4.56 2.62 4.35
C ALA A 57 4.89 1.46 5.29
N VAL A 58 5.38 0.35 4.74
CA VAL A 58 5.91 -0.80 5.50
C VAL A 58 7.41 -0.83 5.31
N MET A 59 8.15 -0.72 6.39
CA MET A 59 9.60 -0.66 6.39
C MET A 59 10.22 -1.77 7.25
N GLY A 60 11.51 -1.97 7.08
CA GLY A 60 12.29 -2.94 7.87
C GLY A 60 13.52 -3.43 7.10
N PRO A 61 14.45 -4.14 7.74
CA PRO A 61 15.64 -4.67 7.10
C PRO A 61 15.32 -5.68 5.98
N SER A 62 16.32 -6.01 5.17
CA SER A 62 16.18 -7.06 4.17
C SER A 62 15.85 -8.41 4.87
N GLY A 63 14.91 -9.16 4.30
CA GLY A 63 14.48 -10.43 4.88
C GLY A 63 13.47 -10.33 6.03
N SER A 64 13.04 -9.13 6.46
CA SER A 64 12.07 -8.96 7.56
C SER A 64 10.64 -9.42 7.26
N GLY A 65 10.33 -9.79 6.00
CA GLY A 65 9.01 -10.28 5.59
C GLY A 65 8.12 -9.23 4.86
N LYS A 66 8.64 -8.04 4.51
CA LYS A 66 7.87 -6.95 3.90
C LYS A 66 7.15 -7.33 2.60
N SER A 67 7.88 -7.85 1.62
CA SER A 67 7.28 -8.29 0.33
C SER A 67 6.32 -9.46 0.55
N THR A 68 6.63 -10.37 1.48
CA THR A 68 5.70 -11.44 1.87
C THR A 68 4.40 -10.88 2.46
N LEU A 69 4.49 -9.87 3.34
CA LEU A 69 3.32 -9.20 3.90
C LEU A 69 2.47 -8.59 2.79
N LEU A 70 3.11 -7.87 1.86
CA LEU A 70 2.44 -7.23 0.74
C LEU A 70 1.78 -8.27 -0.19
N HIS A 71 2.49 -9.36 -0.53
CA HIS A 71 1.98 -10.41 -1.39
C HIS A 71 0.80 -11.16 -0.74
N CYS A 72 0.89 -11.47 0.56
CA CYS A 72 -0.24 -12.04 1.29
C CYS A 72 -1.43 -11.06 1.34
N ALA A 73 -1.19 -9.78 1.65
CA ALA A 73 -2.23 -8.76 1.68
C ALA A 73 -2.91 -8.55 0.33
N ALA A 74 -2.17 -8.71 -0.78
CA ALA A 74 -2.69 -8.65 -2.14
C ALA A 74 -3.28 -9.97 -2.65
N GLY A 75 -3.27 -11.03 -1.83
CA GLY A 75 -3.71 -12.36 -2.24
C GLY A 75 -2.87 -12.99 -3.36
N LEU A 76 -1.62 -12.54 -3.54
CA LEU A 76 -0.67 -13.16 -4.47
C LEU A 76 -0.09 -14.43 -3.87
N ASP A 77 0.17 -14.42 -2.55
CA ASP A 77 0.59 -15.56 -1.77
C ASP A 77 -0.50 -15.91 -0.73
N SER A 78 -0.69 -17.19 -0.48
CA SER A 78 -1.60 -17.66 0.58
C SER A 78 -0.84 -17.75 1.91
N PRO A 79 -1.32 -17.10 2.99
CA PRO A 79 -0.72 -17.28 4.31
C PRO A 79 -0.92 -18.71 4.81
N THR A 80 0.02 -19.20 5.63
CA THR A 80 -0.09 -20.51 6.28
C THR A 80 -1.18 -20.50 7.36
N GLU A 81 -1.33 -19.38 8.06
CA GLU A 81 -2.35 -19.16 9.09
C GLU A 81 -2.80 -17.68 9.05
N GLY A 82 -3.95 -17.41 9.66
CA GLY A 82 -4.53 -16.06 9.71
C GLY A 82 -5.43 -15.75 8.53
N THR A 83 -5.89 -14.50 8.44
CA THR A 83 -6.88 -14.09 7.43
C THR A 83 -6.55 -12.72 6.85
N VAL A 84 -6.92 -12.54 5.57
CA VAL A 84 -6.87 -11.28 4.84
C VAL A 84 -8.28 -10.91 4.42
N THR A 85 -8.68 -9.67 4.70
CA THR A 85 -9.95 -9.10 4.25
C THR A 85 -9.66 -7.84 3.43
N ILE A 86 -10.25 -7.72 2.24
CA ILE A 86 -10.16 -6.52 1.39
C ILE A 86 -11.58 -6.06 1.08
N ASP A 87 -11.86 -4.80 1.39
CA ASP A 87 -13.16 -4.17 1.13
C ASP A 87 -14.32 -5.07 1.62
N GLY A 88 -14.20 -5.60 2.85
CA GLY A 88 -15.16 -6.50 3.48
C GLY A 88 -15.14 -7.94 2.97
N THR A 89 -14.37 -8.27 1.93
CA THR A 89 -14.28 -9.61 1.36
C THR A 89 -13.09 -10.38 1.92
N ARG A 90 -13.35 -11.54 2.54
CA ARG A 90 -12.31 -12.39 3.11
C ARG A 90 -11.69 -13.26 2.01
N LEU A 91 -10.38 -13.09 1.78
CA LEU A 91 -9.68 -13.76 0.68
C LEU A 91 -9.58 -15.29 0.88
N ASN A 92 -9.46 -15.72 2.14
CA ASN A 92 -9.31 -17.13 2.48
C ASN A 92 -10.53 -17.98 2.09
N ASP A 93 -11.71 -17.36 1.93
CA ASP A 93 -12.96 -18.06 1.61
C ASP A 93 -13.20 -18.16 0.09
N LEU A 94 -12.32 -17.56 -0.73
CA LEU A 94 -12.44 -17.49 -2.17
C LEU A 94 -11.70 -18.64 -2.87
N GLY A 95 -12.32 -19.18 -3.91
CA GLY A 95 -11.63 -20.06 -4.86
C GLY A 95 -10.73 -19.29 -5.82
N ASP A 96 -9.82 -19.98 -6.52
CA ASP A 96 -8.80 -19.39 -7.41
C ASP A 96 -9.39 -18.42 -8.44
N ASN A 97 -10.54 -18.76 -9.02
CA ASN A 97 -11.21 -17.90 -10.01
C ASN A 97 -11.77 -16.60 -9.39
N GLU A 98 -12.32 -16.70 -8.19
CA GLU A 98 -12.88 -15.56 -7.46
C GLU A 98 -11.75 -14.65 -6.97
N LEU A 99 -10.68 -15.22 -6.43
CA LEU A 99 -9.47 -14.50 -6.03
C LEU A 99 -8.82 -13.79 -7.22
N THR A 100 -8.79 -14.43 -8.39
CA THR A 100 -8.29 -13.80 -9.62
C THR A 100 -9.15 -12.61 -10.05
N ARG A 101 -10.49 -12.73 -9.95
CA ARG A 101 -11.40 -11.61 -10.24
C ARG A 101 -11.24 -10.48 -9.22
N LEU A 102 -11.16 -10.81 -7.93
CA LEU A 102 -10.96 -9.82 -6.88
C LEU A 102 -9.65 -9.04 -7.10
N ARG A 103 -8.52 -9.75 -7.34
CA ARG A 103 -7.24 -9.09 -7.63
C ARG A 103 -7.34 -8.14 -8.82
N ARG A 104 -7.95 -8.59 -9.91
CA ARG A 104 -8.12 -7.78 -11.11
C ARG A 104 -8.98 -6.54 -10.90
N ASP A 105 -10.05 -6.65 -10.11
CA ASP A 105 -11.07 -5.60 -10.01
C ASP A 105 -10.89 -4.70 -8.78
N ARG A 106 -10.18 -5.16 -7.73
CA ARG A 106 -10.06 -4.45 -6.45
C ARG A 106 -8.63 -4.10 -6.04
N ILE A 107 -7.63 -4.63 -6.73
CA ILE A 107 -6.21 -4.44 -6.36
C ILE A 107 -5.45 -3.86 -7.53
N GLY A 108 -4.77 -2.73 -7.28
CA GLY A 108 -3.69 -2.22 -8.14
C GLY A 108 -2.35 -2.71 -7.61
N PHE A 109 -1.42 -3.05 -8.50
CA PHE A 109 -0.08 -3.45 -8.08
C PHE A 109 1.00 -2.70 -8.88
N VAL A 110 1.96 -2.12 -8.15
CA VAL A 110 3.13 -1.42 -8.70
C VAL A 110 4.37 -2.13 -8.20
N PHE A 111 5.19 -2.65 -9.12
CA PHE A 111 6.41 -3.41 -8.81
C PHE A 111 7.66 -2.55 -9.00
N GLN A 112 8.75 -2.91 -8.34
CA GLN A 112 10.06 -2.31 -8.50
C GLN A 112 10.58 -2.42 -9.95
N ALA A 113 10.38 -3.56 -10.60
CA ALA A 113 10.85 -3.84 -11.96
C ALA A 113 9.86 -3.39 -13.06
N PHE A 114 8.90 -2.49 -12.75
CA PHE A 114 7.84 -1.96 -13.62
C PHE A 114 6.87 -3.03 -14.16
N ASN A 115 7.38 -4.20 -14.57
CA ASN A 115 6.64 -5.34 -15.14
C ASN A 115 5.72 -4.93 -16.30
N LEU A 116 6.22 -4.07 -17.19
CA LEU A 116 5.54 -3.73 -18.43
C LEU A 116 5.80 -4.81 -19.49
N VAL A 117 4.76 -5.08 -20.29
CA VAL A 117 4.90 -5.95 -21.46
C VAL A 117 5.65 -5.17 -22.55
N THR A 118 6.87 -5.59 -22.86
CA THR A 118 7.82 -4.83 -23.70
C THR A 118 7.38 -4.66 -25.16
N THR A 119 6.52 -5.56 -25.65
CA THR A 119 5.98 -5.51 -27.01
C THR A 119 4.77 -4.60 -27.16
N LEU A 120 4.16 -4.18 -26.03
CA LEU A 120 3.00 -3.30 -25.98
C LEU A 120 3.43 -1.84 -25.80
N THR A 121 2.62 -0.91 -26.33
CA THR A 121 2.79 0.53 -26.06
C THR A 121 2.37 0.88 -24.63
N ALA A 122 2.65 2.11 -24.17
CA ALA A 122 2.21 2.63 -22.90
C ALA A 122 0.69 2.52 -22.74
N ALA A 123 -0.08 2.97 -23.72
CA ALA A 123 -1.54 2.86 -23.72
C ALA A 123 -2.01 1.39 -23.65
N GLN A 124 -1.39 0.50 -24.42
CA GLN A 124 -1.73 -0.93 -24.39
C GLN A 124 -1.37 -1.60 -23.06
N ASN A 125 -0.29 -1.19 -22.39
CA ASN A 125 0.04 -1.66 -21.05
C ASN A 125 -1.00 -1.19 -20.02
N VAL A 126 -1.46 0.07 -20.11
CA VAL A 126 -2.47 0.62 -19.20
C VAL A 126 -3.81 -0.11 -19.38
N GLU A 127 -4.26 -0.35 -20.60
CA GLU A 127 -5.54 -1.04 -20.85
C GLU A 127 -5.51 -2.54 -20.58
N LEU A 128 -4.32 -3.15 -20.44
CA LEU A 128 -4.13 -4.61 -20.35
C LEU A 128 -5.00 -5.28 -19.27
N PRO A 129 -5.11 -4.78 -18.01
CA PRO A 129 -5.96 -5.40 -17.00
C PRO A 129 -7.42 -5.50 -17.41
N LEU A 130 -7.95 -4.46 -18.06
CA LEU A 130 -9.34 -4.43 -18.54
C LEU A 130 -9.54 -5.39 -19.73
N ARG A 131 -8.57 -5.45 -20.64
CA ARG A 131 -8.61 -6.41 -21.76
C ARG A 131 -8.60 -7.86 -21.30
N LEU A 132 -7.77 -8.20 -20.31
CA LEU A 132 -7.76 -9.52 -19.68
C LEU A 132 -9.09 -9.85 -18.95
N ALA A 133 -9.84 -8.82 -18.57
CA ALA A 133 -11.20 -8.93 -18.05
C ALA A 133 -12.28 -9.10 -19.15
N GLY A 134 -11.89 -9.17 -20.42
CA GLY A 134 -12.83 -9.16 -21.54
C GLY A 134 -13.52 -7.81 -21.79
N ARG A 135 -13.04 -6.71 -21.16
CA ARG A 135 -13.55 -5.36 -21.31
C ARG A 135 -12.65 -4.55 -22.23
N ARG A 136 -13.24 -3.72 -23.08
CA ARG A 136 -12.51 -2.72 -23.86
C ARG A 136 -12.80 -1.33 -23.26
N PRO A 137 -11.81 -0.69 -22.61
CA PRO A 137 -12.01 0.67 -22.12
C PRO A 137 -12.17 1.62 -23.32
N PRO A 138 -12.96 2.69 -23.18
CA PRO A 138 -12.91 3.82 -24.11
C PRO A 138 -11.48 4.37 -24.22
N ALA A 139 -11.09 4.84 -25.40
CA ALA A 139 -9.74 5.40 -25.60
C ALA A 139 -9.50 6.63 -24.70
N GLU A 140 -10.55 7.38 -24.40
CA GLU A 140 -10.54 8.51 -23.49
C GLU A 140 -10.17 8.14 -22.05
N ASP A 141 -10.62 6.98 -21.53
CA ASP A 141 -10.25 6.50 -20.19
C ASP A 141 -8.75 6.17 -20.11
N VAL A 142 -8.20 5.56 -21.16
CA VAL A 142 -6.76 5.25 -21.23
C VAL A 142 -5.94 6.52 -21.35
N THR A 143 -6.39 7.48 -22.15
CA THR A 143 -5.74 8.79 -22.30
C THR A 143 -5.77 9.54 -20.98
N ALA A 144 -6.91 9.59 -20.28
CA ALA A 144 -7.04 10.22 -18.97
C ALA A 144 -6.14 9.56 -17.91
N ALA A 145 -6.02 8.22 -17.92
CA ALA A 145 -5.12 7.53 -17.01
C ALA A 145 -3.64 7.85 -17.29
N LEU A 146 -3.24 8.02 -18.54
CA LEU A 146 -1.89 8.46 -18.91
C LEU A 146 -1.67 9.94 -18.60
N ASP A 147 -2.66 10.79 -18.81
CA ASP A 147 -2.61 12.22 -18.47
C ASP A 147 -2.43 12.44 -16.97
N ALA A 148 -3.15 11.69 -16.14
CA ALA A 148 -3.04 11.72 -14.68
C ALA A 148 -1.62 11.42 -14.16
N VAL A 149 -0.80 10.72 -14.95
CA VAL A 149 0.62 10.44 -14.64
C VAL A 149 1.59 11.30 -15.48
N GLY A 150 1.09 12.27 -16.26
CA GLY A 150 1.87 13.17 -17.10
C GLY A 150 2.51 12.49 -18.31
N LEU A 151 1.82 11.55 -18.96
CA LEU A 151 2.32 10.75 -20.07
C LEU A 151 1.32 10.67 -21.27
N ALA A 152 0.39 11.61 -21.40
CA ALA A 152 -0.56 11.61 -22.49
C ALA A 152 0.13 11.61 -23.88
N ASP A 153 1.24 12.34 -24.03
CA ASP A 153 2.03 12.44 -25.26
C ASP A 153 2.93 11.20 -25.50
N ARG A 154 3.01 10.28 -24.56
CA ARG A 154 3.78 9.03 -24.61
C ARG A 154 2.93 7.79 -24.86
N ALA A 155 1.64 7.92 -25.09
CA ALA A 155 0.69 6.81 -25.24
C ALA A 155 1.12 5.75 -26.27
N GLY A 156 1.74 6.16 -27.38
CA GLY A 156 2.24 5.30 -28.46
C GLY A 156 3.62 4.70 -28.25
N HIS A 157 4.37 5.13 -27.23
CA HIS A 157 5.73 4.67 -26.98
C HIS A 157 5.74 3.28 -26.33
N ARG A 158 6.74 2.48 -26.68
CA ARG A 158 7.04 1.19 -26.03
C ARG A 158 7.95 1.39 -24.83
N PRO A 159 8.01 0.44 -23.88
CA PRO A 159 8.88 0.54 -22.71
C PRO A 159 10.36 0.85 -23.04
N SER A 160 10.89 0.32 -24.14
CA SER A 160 12.26 0.61 -24.59
C SER A 160 12.51 2.07 -25.02
N GLU A 161 11.44 2.84 -25.25
CA GLU A 161 11.47 4.23 -25.69
C GLU A 161 11.17 5.20 -24.52
N LEU A 162 10.97 4.65 -23.32
CA LEU A 162 10.62 5.37 -22.10
C LEU A 162 11.77 5.29 -21.08
N SER A 163 12.02 6.38 -20.39
CA SER A 163 12.90 6.38 -19.20
C SER A 163 12.33 5.50 -18.08
N GLY A 164 13.17 5.07 -17.13
CA GLY A 164 12.71 4.27 -15.99
C GLY A 164 11.57 4.94 -15.18
N GLY A 165 11.67 6.24 -14.98
CA GLY A 165 10.61 7.00 -14.32
C GLY A 165 9.30 7.07 -15.11
N GLU A 166 9.37 7.17 -16.45
CA GLU A 166 8.19 7.09 -17.31
C GLU A 166 7.58 5.69 -17.29
N GLN A 167 8.41 4.64 -17.36
CA GLN A 167 7.94 3.25 -17.25
C GLN A 167 7.20 3.01 -15.91
N GLN A 168 7.74 3.51 -14.81
CA GLN A 168 7.09 3.39 -13.52
C GLN A 168 5.76 4.15 -13.46
N ARG A 169 5.68 5.34 -14.04
CA ARG A 169 4.41 6.08 -14.13
C ARG A 169 3.37 5.36 -15.01
N VAL A 170 3.79 4.69 -16.10
CA VAL A 170 2.89 3.80 -16.87
C VAL A 170 2.41 2.64 -15.99
N ALA A 171 3.29 2.03 -15.16
CA ALA A 171 2.88 0.97 -14.23
C ALA A 171 1.88 1.47 -13.19
N VAL A 172 2.03 2.71 -12.69
CA VAL A 172 1.03 3.34 -11.81
C VAL A 172 -0.30 3.56 -12.54
N ALA A 173 -0.29 4.11 -13.76
CA ALA A 173 -1.52 4.29 -14.55
C ALA A 173 -2.23 2.95 -14.83
N ARG A 174 -1.46 1.89 -15.13
CA ARG A 174 -1.99 0.53 -15.29
C ARG A 174 -2.64 0.01 -14.00
N ALA A 175 -2.07 0.29 -12.84
CA ALA A 175 -2.62 -0.12 -11.56
C ALA A 175 -3.95 0.59 -11.24
N LEU A 176 -4.14 1.82 -11.73
CA LEU A 176 -5.29 2.68 -11.45
C LEU A 176 -6.47 2.51 -12.42
N ILE A 177 -6.23 2.02 -13.64
CA ILE A 177 -7.27 1.97 -14.69
C ILE A 177 -8.49 1.13 -14.29
N THR A 178 -8.33 0.18 -13.39
CA THR A 178 -9.42 -0.65 -12.85
C THR A 178 -10.18 0.04 -11.72
N ARG A 179 -9.74 1.20 -11.23
CA ARG A 179 -10.24 1.91 -10.05
C ARG A 179 -10.23 0.99 -8.81
N PRO A 180 -9.05 0.52 -8.40
CA PRO A 180 -8.93 -0.46 -7.32
C PRO A 180 -9.28 0.13 -5.96
N ALA A 181 -9.71 -0.72 -5.01
CA ALA A 181 -9.91 -0.32 -3.62
C ALA A 181 -8.57 0.02 -2.93
N VAL A 182 -7.50 -0.68 -3.30
CA VAL A 182 -6.16 -0.48 -2.74
C VAL A 182 -5.09 -0.63 -3.82
N VAL A 183 -4.04 0.21 -3.74
CA VAL A 183 -2.81 0.08 -4.53
C VAL A 183 -1.69 -0.41 -3.61
N PHE A 184 -1.15 -1.58 -3.94
CA PHE A 184 0.07 -2.10 -3.32
C PHE A 184 1.28 -1.73 -4.17
N ALA A 185 2.33 -1.20 -3.55
CA ALA A 185 3.56 -0.78 -4.21
C ALA A 185 4.77 -1.44 -3.54
N ASP A 186 5.42 -2.36 -4.25
CA ASP A 186 6.61 -3.07 -3.76
C ASP A 186 7.86 -2.36 -4.28
N GLU A 187 8.52 -1.61 -3.41
CA GLU A 187 9.71 -0.80 -3.70
C GLU A 187 9.59 0.05 -4.98
N PRO A 188 8.52 0.87 -5.14
CA PRO A 188 8.20 1.50 -6.42
C PRO A 188 9.26 2.48 -6.94
N THR A 189 10.24 2.82 -6.14
CA THR A 189 11.34 3.75 -6.46
C THR A 189 12.71 3.08 -6.49
N GLY A 190 12.81 1.78 -6.18
CA GLY A 190 14.08 1.09 -6.00
C GLY A 190 14.97 0.98 -7.26
N ALA A 191 14.39 1.14 -8.45
CA ALA A 191 15.11 1.12 -9.73
C ALA A 191 15.27 2.52 -10.36
N LEU A 192 14.96 3.60 -9.65
CA LEU A 192 14.89 4.97 -10.17
C LEU A 192 15.96 5.87 -9.58
N ASP A 193 16.37 6.88 -10.37
CA ASP A 193 17.14 7.99 -9.82
C ASP A 193 16.31 8.84 -8.84
N SER A 194 16.99 9.73 -8.10
CA SER A 194 16.35 10.53 -7.05
C SER A 194 15.30 11.53 -7.56
N ALA A 195 15.39 11.99 -8.80
CA ALA A 195 14.43 12.92 -9.39
C ALA A 195 13.15 12.18 -9.81
N ALA A 196 13.29 11.05 -10.51
CA ALA A 196 12.20 10.18 -10.89
C ALA A 196 11.49 9.59 -9.66
N SER A 197 12.25 9.17 -8.63
CA SER A 197 11.71 8.69 -7.34
C SER A 197 10.78 9.71 -6.72
N ARG A 198 11.21 10.98 -6.59
CA ARG A 198 10.37 12.05 -6.05
C ARG A 198 9.10 12.31 -6.88
N GLN A 199 9.17 12.16 -8.20
CA GLN A 199 7.98 12.30 -9.06
C GLN A 199 6.97 11.19 -8.80
N VAL A 200 7.42 9.93 -8.73
CA VAL A 200 6.55 8.77 -8.45
C VAL A 200 5.94 8.87 -7.04
N LEU A 201 6.73 9.26 -6.02
CA LEU A 201 6.23 9.41 -4.66
C LEU A 201 5.19 10.55 -4.54
N ARG A 202 5.42 11.69 -5.20
CA ARG A 202 4.41 12.76 -5.25
C ARG A 202 3.14 12.33 -5.98
N LEU A 203 3.28 11.55 -7.05
CA LEU A 203 2.12 10.98 -7.74
C LEU A 203 1.32 10.07 -6.81
N LEU A 204 1.96 9.12 -6.10
CA LEU A 204 1.29 8.25 -5.14
C LEU A 204 0.64 9.04 -3.99
N ARG A 205 1.29 10.10 -3.49
CA ARG A 205 0.71 10.98 -2.47
C ARG A 205 -0.53 11.70 -3.00
N GLY A 206 -0.45 12.29 -4.19
CA GLY A 206 -1.58 12.97 -4.84
C GLY A 206 -2.78 12.06 -5.05
N LEU A 207 -2.55 10.77 -5.37
CA LEU A 207 -3.66 9.80 -5.48
C LEU A 207 -4.44 9.65 -4.16
N VAL A 208 -3.75 9.74 -3.03
CA VAL A 208 -4.40 9.68 -1.72
C VAL A 208 -5.08 11.00 -1.39
N ASP A 209 -4.38 12.12 -1.55
CA ASP A 209 -4.88 13.45 -1.16
C ASP A 209 -6.06 13.91 -2.01
N ASP A 210 -5.99 13.70 -3.34
CA ASP A 210 -6.96 14.24 -4.29
C ASP A 210 -8.08 13.24 -4.62
N HIS A 211 -7.80 11.93 -4.51
CA HIS A 211 -8.74 10.90 -4.96
C HIS A 211 -9.16 9.93 -3.85
N GLY A 212 -8.64 10.06 -2.64
CA GLY A 212 -8.94 9.16 -1.52
C GLY A 212 -8.50 7.72 -1.76
N GLN A 213 -7.49 7.51 -2.64
CA GLN A 213 -6.98 6.17 -2.95
C GLN A 213 -6.22 5.61 -1.74
N THR A 214 -6.50 4.38 -1.35
CA THR A 214 -5.68 3.68 -0.35
C THR A 214 -4.38 3.19 -0.99
N VAL A 215 -3.24 3.53 -0.39
CA VAL A 215 -1.91 3.10 -0.86
C VAL A 215 -1.15 2.40 0.26
N VAL A 216 -0.61 1.22 -0.02
CA VAL A 216 0.30 0.48 0.86
C VAL A 216 1.61 0.26 0.13
N MET A 217 2.69 0.88 0.62
CA MET A 217 4.01 0.84 -0.01
C MET A 217 5.00 0.10 0.87
N VAL A 218 5.72 -0.85 0.29
CA VAL A 218 6.94 -1.40 0.89
C VAL A 218 8.13 -0.59 0.41
N THR A 219 8.99 -0.20 1.34
CA THR A 219 10.25 0.49 1.01
C THR A 219 11.27 0.29 2.12
N HIS A 220 12.56 0.40 1.78
CA HIS A 220 13.66 0.51 2.73
C HIS A 220 14.21 1.94 2.83
N ASP A 221 13.71 2.88 2.01
CA ASP A 221 14.15 4.28 1.99
C ASP A 221 13.30 5.13 2.96
N PRO A 222 13.89 5.70 4.04
CA PRO A 222 13.19 6.62 4.94
C PRO A 222 12.62 7.88 4.24
N THR A 223 13.26 8.30 3.13
CA THR A 223 12.77 9.44 2.35
C THR A 223 11.47 9.11 1.64
N ALA A 224 11.35 7.90 1.12
CA ALA A 224 10.10 7.43 0.51
C ALA A 224 9.01 7.26 1.57
N ALA A 225 9.33 6.68 2.72
CA ALA A 225 8.39 6.49 3.83
C ALA A 225 7.84 7.80 4.40
N ALA A 226 8.59 8.90 4.30
CA ALA A 226 8.14 10.22 4.76
C ALA A 226 6.95 10.80 3.96
N TYR A 227 6.57 10.19 2.83
CA TYR A 227 5.36 10.55 2.10
C TYR A 227 4.09 9.90 2.67
N ALA A 228 4.23 8.94 3.59
CA ALA A 228 3.10 8.21 4.15
C ALA A 228 2.48 8.91 5.37
N ASP A 229 1.20 8.63 5.63
CA ASP A 229 0.48 9.06 6.83
C ASP A 229 0.84 8.19 8.04
N ARG A 230 1.29 6.95 7.76
CA ARG A 230 1.63 5.91 8.74
C ARG A 230 2.82 5.09 8.25
N VAL A 231 3.75 4.78 9.15
CA VAL A 231 4.86 3.87 8.87
C VAL A 231 4.81 2.69 9.84
N LEU A 232 4.78 1.47 9.29
CA LEU A 232 4.92 0.24 10.05
C LEU A 232 6.35 -0.27 9.94
N LEU A 233 6.99 -0.57 11.06
CA LEU A 233 8.31 -1.21 11.09
C LEU A 233 8.16 -2.71 11.29
N LEU A 234 8.66 -3.48 10.34
CA LEU A 234 8.64 -4.94 10.34
C LEU A 234 10.05 -5.48 10.63
N ALA A 235 10.16 -6.37 11.61
CA ALA A 235 11.37 -7.12 11.90
C ALA A 235 11.01 -8.57 12.27
N ASP A 236 11.79 -9.52 11.78
CA ASP A 236 11.61 -10.96 12.05
C ASP A 236 10.16 -11.45 11.83
N GLY A 237 9.53 -10.96 10.77
CA GLY A 237 8.16 -11.32 10.42
C GLY A 237 7.07 -10.74 11.32
N ARG A 238 7.37 -9.77 12.17
CA ARG A 238 6.44 -9.13 13.11
C ARG A 238 6.42 -7.62 12.95
N VAL A 239 5.26 -6.99 13.17
CA VAL A 239 5.20 -5.53 13.34
C VAL A 239 5.77 -5.20 14.72
N VAL A 240 6.89 -4.47 14.74
CA VAL A 240 7.62 -4.14 15.96
C VAL A 240 7.45 -2.70 16.40
N ASP A 241 7.01 -1.82 15.50
CA ASP A 241 6.80 -0.41 15.78
C ASP A 241 5.90 0.25 14.77
N GLU A 242 5.35 1.40 15.13
CA GLU A 242 4.46 2.19 14.29
C GLU A 242 4.73 3.69 14.52
N LEU A 243 4.79 4.46 13.43
CA LEU A 243 4.87 5.92 13.47
C LEU A 243 3.63 6.50 12.78
N THR A 244 3.02 7.48 13.45
CA THR A 244 1.90 8.28 12.93
C THR A 244 2.13 9.75 13.26
N GLY A 245 1.69 10.66 12.38
CA GLY A 245 1.82 12.09 12.60
C GLY A 245 3.26 12.63 12.58
N GLY A 246 3.50 13.70 11.86
CA GLY A 246 4.81 14.34 11.80
C GLY A 246 5.94 13.46 11.23
N ILE A 247 5.61 12.55 10.31
CA ILE A 247 6.57 11.62 9.72
C ILE A 247 7.57 12.39 8.86
N THR A 248 8.85 12.30 9.23
CA THR A 248 9.97 12.84 8.47
C THR A 248 10.99 11.73 8.21
N ALA A 249 11.79 11.86 7.16
CA ALA A 249 12.85 10.91 6.87
C ALA A 249 13.83 10.74 8.06
N ALA A 250 14.14 11.83 8.76
CA ALA A 250 15.01 11.82 9.93
C ALA A 250 14.36 11.05 11.11
N ALA A 251 13.06 11.25 11.36
CA ALA A 251 12.35 10.53 12.43
C ALA A 251 12.29 9.04 12.13
N VAL A 252 12.01 8.66 10.89
CA VAL A 252 11.99 7.26 10.44
C VAL A 252 13.37 6.63 10.59
N ALA A 253 14.42 7.29 10.08
CA ALA A 253 15.80 6.79 10.18
C ALA A 253 16.26 6.62 11.64
N ALA A 254 15.94 7.59 12.52
CA ALA A 254 16.25 7.50 13.93
C ALA A 254 15.54 6.32 14.60
N ARG A 255 14.28 6.04 14.24
CA ARG A 255 13.54 4.92 14.80
C ARG A 255 14.11 3.57 14.35
N ILE A 256 14.53 3.46 13.10
CA ILE A 256 15.22 2.25 12.59
C ILE A 256 16.54 2.04 13.33
N ALA A 257 17.37 3.08 13.47
CA ALA A 257 18.67 2.97 14.15
C ALA A 257 18.54 2.53 15.62
N VAL A 258 17.53 3.04 16.35
CA VAL A 258 17.25 2.61 17.73
C VAL A 258 16.91 1.12 17.78
N ARG A 259 16.14 0.61 16.80
CA ARG A 259 15.75 -0.80 16.74
C ARG A 259 16.90 -1.72 16.36
N GLU A 260 17.80 -1.29 15.50
CA GLU A 260 19.01 -2.04 15.15
C GLU A 260 19.99 -2.12 16.33
N ALA A 261 20.03 -1.07 17.17
CA ALA A 261 20.90 -1.04 18.35
C ALA A 261 20.36 -1.89 19.54
N ASP A 262 19.03 -2.09 19.63
CA ASP A 262 18.40 -2.90 20.69
C ASP A 262 17.40 -3.92 20.11
N PRO A 263 17.87 -5.00 19.51
CA PRO A 263 17.00 -6.05 18.96
C PRO A 263 16.21 -6.81 20.04
N ALA A 264 16.66 -6.82 21.31
CA ALA A 264 15.95 -7.50 22.40
C ALA A 264 14.76 -6.69 22.97
N GLY A 265 14.75 -5.36 22.82
CA GLY A 265 13.64 -4.48 23.18
C GLY A 265 12.41 -4.66 22.27
N ALA A 266 12.60 -5.16 21.05
CA ALA A 266 11.53 -5.41 20.06
C ALA A 266 10.49 -6.41 20.58
N SER A 267 10.90 -7.44 21.32
CA SER A 267 10.00 -8.48 21.86
C SER A 267 9.05 -7.98 22.95
N ARG A 268 9.42 -6.94 23.69
CA ARG A 268 8.58 -6.40 24.80
C ARG A 268 7.50 -5.45 24.34
N HIS A 269 7.70 -4.73 23.25
CA HIS A 269 6.72 -3.76 22.72
C HIS A 269 5.62 -4.42 21.90
N ALA A 270 5.96 -5.49 21.15
CA ALA A 270 4.99 -6.27 20.38
C ALA A 270 3.90 -6.90 21.27
N ALA A 271 4.24 -7.26 22.52
CA ALA A 271 3.29 -7.80 23.50
C ALA A 271 2.28 -6.74 24.02
N THR A 272 2.61 -5.46 23.91
CA THR A 272 1.76 -4.36 24.39
C THR A 272 0.76 -3.90 23.29
N LEU A 273 1.09 -4.12 22.01
CA LEU A 273 0.21 -3.80 20.87
C LEU A 273 -0.80 -4.92 20.58
N ALA A 274 -0.52 -6.15 21.03
CA ALA A 274 -1.49 -7.24 21.07
C ALA A 274 -2.33 -7.08 22.35
N GLY A 275 -3.45 -6.33 22.26
CA GLY A 275 -4.41 -6.19 23.34
C GLY A 275 -4.93 -7.56 23.83
N PRO A 276 -5.42 -7.66 25.10
CA PRO A 276 -5.84 -8.94 25.65
C PRO A 276 -6.99 -9.51 24.81
N SER A 277 -6.80 -10.73 24.33
CA SER A 277 -7.86 -11.54 23.75
C SER A 277 -8.93 -11.77 24.82
N CYS A 278 -10.12 -11.22 24.62
CA CYS A 278 -11.36 -11.66 25.25
C CYS A 278 -12.11 -12.58 24.32
#